data_e45fcdd6baaeee4ed4b84197bb5f0a60
#
_entry.id   e45fcdd6baaeee4ed4b84197bb5f0a60
#
_cell.length_a   1.000
_cell.length_b   1.000
_cell.length_c   1.000
_cell.angle_alpha   90.00
_cell.angle_beta   90.00
_cell.angle_gamma   90.00
#
_symmetry.space_group_name_H-M   'P 1'
#
loop_
_entity.id
_entity.type
_entity.pdbx_description
1 polymer ?
#
loop_
_entity_poly.entity_id
_entity_poly.type
_entity_poly.pdbx_seq_one_letter_code
_entity_poly.pdbx_strand_id
1 'polypeptide(L)'
;ANCYIQEQLLNNSSQPLVDARMHAMSLYRTPESFKAKFDRITQKDQDIFAVESWLNHHGKVLNERFQLAAYKMMNQVLKTIDITNGRGSFVEVASQIKSNIHIITINSDLFFKAKENWDTYVDLKSHKDNVSISEIQSIHGHDSFLIEYDQVQAILETVFKPQEVY
;
A
#
# COMPACT_ATOMS: atom_id res chain seq x y z
N ALA A 1 -12.39 7.60 2.20
CA ALA A 1 -12.76 7.25 3.60
C ALA A 1 -11.51 7.14 4.49
N ASN A 2 -10.52 6.33 4.11
CA ASN A 2 -9.33 6.05 4.96
C ASN A 2 -8.56 7.31 5.35
N CYS A 3 -8.24 8.21 4.40
CA CYS A 3 -7.53 9.45 4.70
C CYS A 3 -8.29 10.35 5.68
N TYR A 4 -9.63 10.33 5.65
CA TYR A 4 -10.44 11.07 6.61
C TYR A 4 -10.36 10.47 8.01
N ILE A 5 -10.45 9.14 8.15
CA ILE A 5 -10.29 8.47 9.45
C ILE A 5 -8.89 8.71 10.02
N GLN A 6 -7.86 8.61 9.18
CA GLN A 6 -6.49 8.95 9.55
C GLN A 6 -6.39 10.41 10.06
N GLU A 7 -7.00 11.36 9.36
CA GLU A 7 -7.03 12.77 9.75
C GLU A 7 -7.68 12.96 11.12
N GLN A 8 -8.79 12.25 11.41
CA GLN A 8 -9.44 12.30 12.71
C GLN A 8 -8.56 11.75 13.83
N LEU A 9 -7.89 10.61 13.60
CA LEU A 9 -6.95 10.04 14.56
C LEU A 9 -5.76 10.97 14.80
N LEU A 10 -5.17 11.50 13.74
CA LEU A 10 -4.01 12.39 13.82
C LEU A 10 -4.30 13.73 14.51
N ASN A 11 -5.55 14.18 14.49
CA ASN A 11 -5.94 15.47 15.09
C ASN A 11 -6.50 15.35 16.50
N ASN A 12 -7.13 14.23 16.85
CA ASN A 12 -7.95 14.13 18.06
C ASN A 12 -7.49 13.06 19.05
N SER A 13 -6.59 12.13 18.65
CA SER A 13 -6.10 11.11 19.56
C SER A 13 -5.06 11.66 20.54
N SER A 14 -4.99 11.07 21.73
CA SER A 14 -3.90 11.28 22.69
C SER A 14 -2.58 10.65 22.24
N GLN A 15 -2.63 9.66 21.34
CA GLN A 15 -1.48 8.97 20.76
C GLN A 15 -1.58 8.92 19.22
N PRO A 16 -1.57 10.09 18.54
CA PRO A 16 -2.02 10.21 17.17
C PRO A 16 -1.29 9.31 16.17
N LEU A 17 0.05 9.20 16.26
CA LEU A 17 0.83 8.34 15.37
C LEU A 17 0.65 6.84 15.67
N VAL A 18 0.47 6.48 16.95
CA VAL A 18 0.21 5.09 17.36
C VAL A 18 -1.11 4.62 16.77
N ASP A 19 -2.19 5.37 17.01
CA ASP A 19 -3.53 5.00 16.59
C ASP A 19 -3.68 5.03 15.06
N ALA A 20 -3.10 6.04 14.41
CA ALA A 20 -3.07 6.11 12.96
C ALA A 20 -2.35 4.90 12.35
N ARG A 21 -1.24 4.45 12.94
CA ARG A 21 -0.52 3.26 12.48
C ARG A 21 -1.31 1.98 12.70
N MET A 22 -1.93 1.81 13.87
CA MET A 22 -2.77 0.64 14.15
C MET A 22 -3.93 0.53 13.15
N HIS A 23 -4.60 1.66 12.87
CA HIS A 23 -5.63 1.72 11.84
C HIS A 23 -5.08 1.35 10.45
N ALA A 24 -3.93 1.91 10.06
CA ALA A 24 -3.31 1.59 8.77
C ALA A 24 -2.97 0.10 8.65
N MET A 25 -2.41 -0.51 9.70
CA MET A 25 -2.06 -1.94 9.70
C MET A 25 -3.28 -2.85 9.53
N SER A 26 -4.47 -2.44 10.00
CA SER A 26 -5.72 -3.19 9.80
C SER A 26 -6.19 -3.19 8.34
N LEU A 27 -5.71 -2.26 7.52
CA LEU A 27 -5.99 -2.17 6.08
C LEU A 27 -4.88 -2.76 5.22
N TYR A 28 -3.64 -2.76 5.72
CA TYR A 28 -2.48 -3.30 5.00
C TYR A 28 -2.44 -4.83 5.03
N ARG A 29 -3.15 -5.45 5.96
CA ARG A 29 -3.28 -6.91 6.09
C ARG A 29 -4.70 -7.36 5.86
N THR A 30 -4.86 -8.54 5.28
CA THR A 30 -6.17 -9.18 5.12
C THR A 30 -6.60 -9.91 6.40
N PRO A 31 -7.90 -10.19 6.59
CA PRO A 31 -8.37 -11.09 7.64
C PRO A 31 -7.70 -12.47 7.61
N GLU A 32 -7.44 -13.01 6.41
CA GLU A 32 -6.75 -14.29 6.19
C GLU A 32 -5.31 -14.22 6.70
N SER A 33 -4.60 -13.13 6.42
CA SER A 33 -3.25 -12.88 6.93
C SER A 33 -3.22 -12.80 8.44
N PHE A 34 -4.16 -12.09 9.06
CA PHE A 34 -4.28 -12.02 10.51
C PHE A 34 -4.59 -13.38 11.12
N LYS A 35 -5.52 -14.13 10.53
CA LYS A 35 -5.84 -15.50 10.98
C LYS A 35 -4.62 -16.41 10.88
N ALA A 36 -3.92 -16.42 9.76
CA ALA A 36 -2.75 -17.27 9.57
C ALA A 36 -1.61 -16.95 10.57
N LYS A 37 -1.46 -15.69 10.96
CA LYS A 37 -0.38 -15.26 11.86
C LYS A 37 -0.73 -15.36 13.33
N PHE A 38 -1.95 -15.03 13.73
CA PHE A 38 -2.31 -14.83 15.13
C PHE A 38 -3.41 -15.78 15.61
N ASP A 39 -4.35 -16.16 14.73
CA ASP A 39 -5.57 -16.87 15.10
C ASP A 39 -6.20 -16.28 16.38
N ARG A 40 -6.40 -17.10 17.41
CA ARG A 40 -6.86 -16.68 18.75
C ARG A 40 -5.76 -16.81 19.81
N ILE A 41 -4.51 -16.68 19.40
CA ILE A 41 -3.36 -16.77 20.31
C ILE A 41 -3.39 -15.58 21.28
N THR A 42 -3.32 -15.88 22.58
CA THR A 42 -3.17 -14.88 23.64
C THR A 42 -1.72 -14.81 24.14
N GLN A 43 -1.31 -13.65 24.61
CA GLN A 43 -0.03 -13.48 25.28
C GLN A 43 -0.14 -13.98 26.74
N LYS A 44 0.71 -14.94 27.10
CA LYS A 44 0.60 -15.66 28.38
C LYS A 44 0.64 -14.77 29.64
N ASP A 45 1.28 -13.60 29.56
CA ASP A 45 1.52 -12.75 30.72
C ASP A 45 0.70 -11.44 30.73
N GLN A 46 -0.16 -11.18 29.76
CA GLN A 46 -0.80 -9.86 29.58
C GLN A 46 -2.32 -9.90 29.38
N ASP A 47 -2.94 -11.08 29.35
CA ASP A 47 -4.38 -11.27 29.08
C ASP A 47 -4.91 -10.48 27.84
N ILE A 48 -4.06 -10.33 26.82
CA ILE A 48 -4.37 -9.70 25.55
C ILE A 48 -4.11 -10.67 24.38
N PHE A 49 -4.78 -10.46 23.27
CA PHE A 49 -4.49 -11.22 22.06
C PHE A 49 -3.14 -10.82 21.45
N ALA A 50 -2.47 -11.78 20.83
CA ALA A 50 -1.18 -11.54 20.16
C ALA A 50 -1.28 -10.46 19.08
N VAL A 51 -2.41 -10.34 18.39
CA VAL A 51 -2.66 -9.29 17.41
C VAL A 51 -2.68 -7.89 18.03
N GLU A 52 -3.22 -7.74 19.25
CA GLU A 52 -3.25 -6.44 19.95
C GLU A 52 -1.83 -5.99 20.32
N SER A 53 -1.02 -6.92 20.84
CA SER A 53 0.39 -6.67 21.13
C SER A 53 1.16 -6.25 19.87
N TRP A 54 0.92 -6.95 18.76
CA TRP A 54 1.55 -6.66 17.47
C TRP A 54 1.16 -5.27 16.91
N LEU A 55 -0.12 -4.91 16.96
CA LEU A 55 -0.60 -3.59 16.53
C LEU A 55 0.01 -2.47 17.38
N ASN A 56 -0.01 -2.64 18.71
CA ASN A 56 0.60 -1.69 19.63
C ASN A 56 2.10 -1.51 19.39
N HIS A 57 2.83 -2.61 19.13
CA HIS A 57 4.25 -2.54 18.80
C HIS A 57 4.49 -1.69 17.54
N HIS A 58 3.76 -1.95 16.45
CA HIS A 58 3.91 -1.18 15.21
C HIS A 58 3.54 0.29 15.37
N GLY A 59 2.53 0.60 16.19
CA GLY A 59 2.18 1.96 16.55
C GLY A 59 3.31 2.69 17.28
N LYS A 60 3.87 2.08 18.30
CA LYS A 60 5.00 2.63 19.07
C LYS A 60 6.23 2.85 18.20
N VAL A 61 6.62 1.86 17.39
CA VAL A 61 7.78 1.96 16.48
C VAL A 61 7.60 3.12 15.49
N LEU A 62 6.39 3.35 14.95
CA LEU A 62 6.16 4.51 14.10
C LEU A 62 6.32 5.82 14.89
N ASN A 63 5.74 5.90 16.07
CA ASN A 63 5.79 7.10 16.90
C ASN A 63 7.24 7.49 17.31
N GLU A 64 8.12 6.52 17.48
CA GLU A 64 9.54 6.75 17.82
C GLU A 64 10.34 7.34 16.64
N ARG A 65 10.02 6.98 15.41
CA ARG A 65 10.80 7.35 14.22
C ARG A 65 10.17 8.39 13.30
N PHE A 66 8.90 8.74 13.51
CA PHE A 66 8.16 9.60 12.59
C PHE A 66 7.63 10.86 13.29
N GLN A 67 7.61 11.96 12.56
CA GLN A 67 7.07 13.22 13.08
C GLN A 67 5.59 13.37 12.71
N LEU A 68 4.78 13.78 13.66
CA LEU A 68 3.34 13.98 13.46
C LEU A 68 3.02 14.93 12.30
N ALA A 69 3.75 16.05 12.19
CA ALA A 69 3.55 17.01 11.11
C ALA A 69 3.83 16.40 9.72
N ALA A 70 4.88 15.58 9.60
CA ALA A 70 5.20 14.90 8.36
C ALA A 70 4.13 13.87 7.99
N TYR A 71 3.62 13.11 8.96
CA TYR A 71 2.57 12.13 8.70
C TYR A 71 1.26 12.78 8.29
N LYS A 72 0.85 13.89 8.95
CA LYS A 72 -0.30 14.70 8.55
C LYS A 72 -0.17 15.21 7.12
N MET A 73 1.01 15.73 6.76
CA MET A 73 1.28 16.19 5.39
C MET A 73 1.15 15.06 4.37
N MET A 74 1.73 13.88 4.64
CA MET A 74 1.62 12.72 3.75
C MET A 74 0.17 12.25 3.58
N ASN A 75 -0.60 12.23 4.67
CA ASN A 75 -2.02 11.90 4.59
C ASN A 75 -2.80 12.93 3.76
N GLN A 76 -2.47 14.22 3.89
CA GLN A 76 -3.07 15.27 3.08
C GLN A 76 -2.72 15.12 1.59
N VAL A 77 -1.46 14.82 1.26
CA VAL A 77 -1.04 14.56 -0.13
C VAL A 77 -1.81 13.38 -0.70
N LEU A 78 -1.87 12.25 0.02
CA LEU A 78 -2.64 11.07 -0.42
C LEU A 78 -4.13 11.37 -0.63
N LYS A 79 -4.70 12.24 0.19
CA LYS A 79 -6.12 12.64 0.12
C LYS A 79 -6.42 13.54 -1.09
N THR A 80 -5.46 14.36 -1.51
CA THR A 80 -5.68 15.46 -2.48
C THR A 80 -4.95 15.28 -3.80
N ILE A 81 -4.06 14.28 -3.92
CA ILE A 81 -3.34 14.07 -5.17
C ILE A 81 -4.30 13.73 -6.31
N ASP A 82 -4.21 14.53 -7.36
CA ASP A 82 -4.98 14.36 -8.59
C ASP A 82 -4.14 14.88 -9.77
N ILE A 83 -3.65 13.94 -10.58
CA ILE A 83 -2.82 14.29 -11.73
C ILE A 83 -3.62 14.96 -12.86
N THR A 84 -4.94 14.87 -12.82
CA THR A 84 -5.84 15.39 -13.85
C THR A 84 -6.24 16.85 -13.59
N ASN A 85 -6.05 17.35 -12.38
CA ASN A 85 -6.51 18.66 -11.97
C ASN A 85 -5.94 19.78 -12.86
N GLY A 86 -6.81 20.42 -13.65
CA GLY A 86 -6.45 21.46 -14.60
C GLY A 86 -5.65 20.98 -15.83
N ARG A 87 -5.60 19.67 -16.11
CA ARG A 87 -4.78 19.09 -17.20
C ARG A 87 -5.55 18.24 -18.21
N GLY A 88 -6.80 17.87 -17.94
CA GLY A 88 -7.62 16.99 -18.78
C GLY A 88 -7.95 15.65 -18.14
N SER A 89 -8.34 14.68 -18.92
CA SER A 89 -8.64 13.33 -18.42
C SER A 89 -7.38 12.58 -17.97
N PHE A 90 -7.58 11.53 -17.17
CA PHE A 90 -6.47 10.66 -16.72
C PHE A 90 -5.65 10.11 -17.89
N VAL A 91 -6.33 9.61 -18.91
CA VAL A 91 -5.69 9.02 -20.09
C VAL A 91 -4.87 10.06 -20.85
N GLU A 92 -5.42 11.27 -21.07
CA GLU A 92 -4.72 12.35 -21.76
C GLU A 92 -3.43 12.74 -21.03
N VAL A 93 -3.48 12.85 -19.70
CA VAL A 93 -2.30 13.22 -18.88
C VAL A 93 -1.29 12.08 -18.84
N ALA A 94 -1.73 10.88 -18.52
CA ALA A 94 -0.85 9.72 -18.33
C ALA A 94 -0.21 9.24 -19.64
N SER A 95 -0.89 9.42 -20.78
CA SER A 95 -0.33 9.09 -22.11
C SER A 95 0.89 9.93 -22.47
N GLN A 96 1.06 11.11 -21.86
CA GLN A 96 2.22 11.97 -22.10
C GLN A 96 3.50 11.50 -21.37
N ILE A 97 3.39 10.56 -20.44
CA ILE A 97 4.54 10.01 -19.72
C ILE A 97 5.40 9.21 -20.70
N LYS A 98 6.64 9.64 -20.92
CA LYS A 98 7.57 9.01 -21.88
C LYS A 98 8.31 7.80 -21.31
N SER A 99 8.48 7.73 -20.00
CA SER A 99 9.13 6.60 -19.34
C SER A 99 8.26 5.35 -19.41
N ASN A 100 8.89 4.18 -19.30
CA ASN A 100 8.16 2.94 -19.11
C ASN A 100 7.40 2.99 -17.78
N ILE A 101 6.18 2.45 -17.80
CA ILE A 101 5.31 2.33 -16.61
C ILE A 101 5.16 0.85 -16.32
N HIS A 102 5.59 0.43 -15.13
CA HIS A 102 5.42 -0.92 -14.64
C HIS A 102 4.52 -0.89 -13.41
N ILE A 103 3.30 -1.41 -13.55
CA ILE A 103 2.34 -1.52 -12.46
C ILE A 103 2.57 -2.88 -11.80
N ILE A 104 2.79 -2.89 -10.48
CA ILE A 104 2.83 -4.13 -9.70
C ILE A 104 1.65 -4.08 -8.74
N THR A 105 0.70 -4.98 -8.93
CA THR A 105 -0.49 -5.09 -8.10
C THR A 105 -0.45 -6.34 -7.22
N ILE A 106 -1.31 -6.39 -6.20
CA ILE A 106 -1.42 -7.54 -5.29
C ILE A 106 -2.87 -7.99 -5.28
N ASN A 107 -3.11 -9.26 -5.56
CA ASN A 107 -4.46 -9.83 -5.70
C ASN A 107 -5.37 -9.58 -4.48
N SER A 108 -4.81 -9.57 -3.28
CA SER A 108 -5.53 -9.43 -2.01
C SER A 108 -5.45 -8.02 -1.39
N ASP A 109 -4.92 -7.01 -2.09
CA ASP A 109 -4.78 -5.66 -1.56
C ASP A 109 -6.15 -5.03 -1.29
N LEU A 110 -6.40 -4.64 -0.04
CA LEU A 110 -7.62 -3.96 0.39
C LEU A 110 -7.49 -2.43 0.32
N PHE A 111 -6.26 -1.93 0.18
CA PHE A 111 -5.95 -0.50 0.17
C PHE A 111 -5.90 0.05 -1.26
N PHE A 112 -5.15 -0.62 -2.15
CA PHE A 112 -5.12 -0.37 -3.59
C PHE A 112 -5.56 -1.63 -4.33
N LYS A 113 -6.85 -1.72 -4.63
CA LYS A 113 -7.45 -2.94 -5.17
C LYS A 113 -6.87 -3.33 -6.52
N ALA A 114 -6.56 -4.62 -6.68
CA ALA A 114 -6.03 -5.17 -7.93
C ALA A 114 -6.88 -4.80 -9.14
N LYS A 115 -8.22 -4.85 -9.02
CA LYS A 115 -9.12 -4.48 -10.12
C LYS A 115 -8.87 -3.05 -10.62
N GLU A 116 -8.69 -2.06 -9.74
CA GLU A 116 -8.45 -0.67 -10.13
C GLU A 116 -7.11 -0.53 -10.86
N ASN A 117 -6.09 -1.28 -10.47
CA ASN A 117 -4.79 -1.32 -11.15
C ASN A 117 -4.90 -1.98 -12.55
N TRP A 118 -5.66 -3.06 -12.67
CA TRP A 118 -5.93 -3.69 -13.96
C TRP A 118 -6.74 -2.80 -14.89
N ASP A 119 -7.78 -2.11 -14.40
CA ASP A 119 -8.54 -1.14 -15.18
C ASP A 119 -7.61 -0.01 -15.67
N THR A 120 -6.77 0.53 -14.79
CA THR A 120 -5.75 1.54 -15.14
C THR A 120 -4.79 1.05 -16.23
N TYR A 121 -4.31 -0.20 -16.12
CA TYR A 121 -3.46 -0.81 -17.14
C TYR A 121 -4.16 -0.90 -18.49
N VAL A 122 -5.40 -1.39 -18.54
CA VAL A 122 -6.18 -1.53 -19.77
C VAL A 122 -6.38 -0.16 -20.43
N ASP A 123 -6.77 0.84 -19.66
CA ASP A 123 -6.97 2.20 -20.15
C ASP A 123 -5.68 2.79 -20.74
N LEU A 124 -4.57 2.66 -20.04
CA LEU A 124 -3.28 3.16 -20.52
C LEU A 124 -2.76 2.37 -21.72
N LYS A 125 -2.86 1.04 -21.69
CA LYS A 125 -2.35 0.17 -22.74
C LYS A 125 -3.04 0.39 -24.10
N SER A 126 -4.29 0.82 -24.08
CA SER A 126 -5.01 1.18 -25.30
C SER A 126 -4.48 2.47 -25.97
N HIS A 127 -3.66 3.27 -25.27
CA HIS A 127 -3.17 4.57 -25.75
C HIS A 127 -1.63 4.65 -25.81
N LYS A 128 -0.91 3.68 -25.23
CA LYS A 128 0.55 3.69 -25.21
C LYS A 128 1.13 2.27 -25.02
N ASP A 129 2.26 2.00 -25.66
CA ASP A 129 2.88 0.67 -25.65
C ASP A 129 3.77 0.40 -24.43
N ASN A 130 4.35 1.43 -23.84
CA ASN A 130 5.33 1.34 -22.76
C ASN A 130 4.69 1.18 -21.37
N VAL A 131 3.65 0.37 -21.26
CA VAL A 131 2.95 0.03 -20.02
C VAL A 131 2.89 -1.49 -19.86
N SER A 132 3.21 -1.97 -18.67
CA SER A 132 3.07 -3.37 -18.27
C SER A 132 2.47 -3.50 -16.89
N ILE A 133 1.89 -4.66 -16.59
CA ILE A 133 1.37 -4.99 -15.26
C ILE A 133 1.82 -6.39 -14.86
N SER A 134 2.13 -6.56 -13.58
CA SER A 134 2.38 -7.85 -12.93
C SER A 134 1.57 -7.94 -11.65
N GLU A 135 1.21 -9.15 -11.26
CA GLU A 135 0.40 -9.38 -10.06
C GLU A 135 1.11 -10.33 -9.09
N ILE A 136 1.25 -9.90 -7.82
CA ILE A 136 1.73 -10.72 -6.71
C ILE A 136 0.53 -11.49 -6.16
N GLN A 137 0.67 -12.82 -6.04
CA GLN A 137 -0.32 -13.71 -5.44
C GLN A 137 0.01 -13.92 -3.96
N SER A 138 -0.83 -13.42 -3.07
CA SER A 138 -0.60 -13.53 -1.64
C SER A 138 -1.89 -13.33 -0.85
N ILE A 139 -1.93 -13.87 0.37
CA ILE A 139 -3.01 -13.60 1.34
C ILE A 139 -2.70 -12.38 2.22
N HIS A 140 -1.53 -11.77 2.08
CA HIS A 140 -1.04 -10.79 3.05
C HIS A 140 -1.47 -9.34 2.80
N GLY A 141 -2.25 -9.07 1.73
CA GLY A 141 -2.76 -7.74 1.43
C GLY A 141 -1.66 -6.79 0.95
N HIS A 142 -1.84 -5.50 1.22
CA HIS A 142 -0.92 -4.44 0.79
C HIS A 142 0.54 -4.70 1.13
N ASP A 143 0.83 -5.27 2.30
CA ASP A 143 2.19 -5.56 2.75
C ASP A 143 2.86 -6.74 2.02
N SER A 144 2.19 -7.41 1.08
CA SER A 144 2.74 -8.59 0.40
C SER A 144 4.07 -8.32 -0.30
N PHE A 145 4.29 -7.11 -0.84
CA PHE A 145 5.57 -6.75 -1.47
C PHE A 145 6.76 -6.73 -0.48
N LEU A 146 6.48 -6.68 0.83
CA LEU A 146 7.46 -6.80 1.91
C LEU A 146 7.60 -8.23 2.44
N ILE A 147 6.92 -9.20 1.84
CA ILE A 147 6.85 -10.59 2.32
C ILE A 147 7.20 -11.57 1.19
N GLU A 148 6.62 -11.37 0.01
CA GLU A 148 6.74 -12.23 -1.16
C GLU A 148 7.99 -11.87 -1.98
N TYR A 149 9.16 -11.90 -1.34
CA TYR A 149 10.42 -11.45 -1.96
C TYR A 149 10.75 -12.15 -3.27
N ASP A 150 10.48 -13.46 -3.36
CA ASP A 150 10.78 -14.24 -4.58
C ASP A 150 9.93 -13.76 -5.76
N GLN A 151 8.64 -13.46 -5.54
CA GLN A 151 7.76 -12.92 -6.57
C GLN A 151 8.19 -11.50 -6.97
N VAL A 152 8.52 -10.66 -5.99
CA VAL A 152 9.02 -9.29 -6.23
C VAL A 152 10.31 -9.34 -7.04
N GLN A 153 11.26 -10.18 -6.66
CA GLN A 153 12.52 -10.34 -7.38
C GLN A 153 12.27 -10.78 -8.83
N ALA A 154 11.46 -11.81 -9.04
CA ALA A 154 11.16 -12.32 -10.38
C ALA A 154 10.54 -11.24 -11.29
N ILE A 155 9.63 -10.42 -10.73
CA ILE A 155 9.01 -9.30 -11.46
C ILE A 155 10.07 -8.23 -11.80
N LEU A 156 10.88 -7.80 -10.82
CA LEU A 156 11.89 -6.77 -11.01
C LEU A 156 13.00 -7.20 -11.98
N GLU A 157 13.36 -8.47 -12.00
CA GLU A 157 14.32 -9.00 -12.98
C GLU A 157 13.83 -8.83 -14.43
N THR A 158 12.53 -8.93 -14.69
CA THR A 158 11.99 -8.69 -16.03
C THR A 158 12.04 -7.21 -16.43
N VAL A 159 11.97 -6.31 -15.47
CA VAL A 159 11.99 -4.85 -15.68
C VAL A 159 13.41 -4.33 -15.84
N PHE A 160 14.36 -4.83 -15.05
CA PHE A 160 15.72 -4.31 -14.93
C PHE A 160 16.79 -5.17 -15.57
N LYS A 161 16.44 -6.26 -16.27
CA LYS A 161 17.44 -7.01 -17.06
C LYS A 161 18.06 -6.07 -18.09
N PRO A 162 19.41 -6.04 -18.21
CA PRO A 162 20.05 -5.38 -19.35
C PRO A 162 19.49 -6.00 -20.63
N GLN A 163 18.99 -5.17 -21.55
CA GLN A 163 18.76 -5.64 -22.92
C GLN A 163 20.14 -6.05 -23.45
N GLU A 164 20.33 -7.34 -23.75
CA GLU A 164 21.49 -7.77 -24.53
C GLU A 164 21.40 -7.05 -25.88
N VAL A 165 22.26 -6.06 -26.05
CA VAL A 165 22.42 -5.37 -27.34
C VAL A 165 23.22 -6.34 -28.21
N TYR A 166 22.54 -7.06 -29.11
CA TYR A 166 23.14 -7.83 -30.18
C TYR A 166 23.58 -6.93 -31.33
#